data_1ff831f2c08678b5c65f276453532d7e
#
_entry.id   1ff831f2c08678b5c65f276453532d7e
#
_cell.length_a   1.000
_cell.length_b   1.000
_cell.length_c   1.000
_cell.angle_alpha   90.00
_cell.angle_beta   90.00
_cell.angle_gamma   90.00
#
_symmetry.space_group_name_H-M   'P 1'
#
loop_
_entity.id
_entity.type
_entity.pdbx_description
1 polymer ?
#
loop_
_entity_poly.entity_id
_entity_poly.type
_entity_poly.pdbx_seq_one_letter_code
_entity_poly.pdbx_strand_id
1 'polypeptide(L)'
;GIYFVEFGAAPRASSVLYDRANSSISMVKPREIDWNAALEGAKVFHVSGITPALSKSAADVTFEAIRAAKRKGAMVSYDLNYRAKLWTEEEAQKCQEPMMEFVDILISTEEDTNRVFKITAPTYQEVARKLAERFKFKVVAITLRETPSVWKNTWTAIAYADGKIYSDKTYEVEIVDRI
;
A
#
# COMPACT_ATOMS: atom_id res chain seq x y z
N GLY A 1 7.83 14.49 -9.19
CA GLY A 1 8.60 14.65 -7.96
C GLY A 1 10.03 14.16 -8.15
N ILE A 2 10.88 14.59 -7.26
CA ILE A 2 12.29 14.20 -7.22
C ILE A 2 12.55 13.54 -5.86
N TYR A 3 13.53 12.66 -5.77
CA TYR A 3 14.02 12.18 -4.50
C TYR A 3 15.56 12.16 -4.50
N PHE A 4 16.13 12.32 -3.32
CA PHE A 4 17.56 12.30 -3.08
C PHE A 4 17.86 11.13 -2.14
N VAL A 5 18.81 10.28 -2.52
CA VAL A 5 19.27 9.15 -1.71
C VAL A 5 20.64 9.47 -1.15
N GLU A 6 20.76 9.39 0.16
CA GLU A 6 22.04 9.39 0.86
C GLU A 6 22.37 7.97 1.28
N PHE A 7 23.42 7.41 0.70
CA PHE A 7 23.85 6.06 1.04
C PHE A 7 24.46 6.00 2.43
N GLY A 8 23.96 5.08 3.23
CA GLY A 8 24.51 4.80 4.54
C GLY A 8 25.71 3.87 4.46
N ALA A 9 26.55 3.96 5.47
CA ALA A 9 27.58 2.94 5.77
C ALA A 9 27.44 2.58 7.25
N ALA A 10 27.54 1.30 7.59
CA ALA A 10 27.38 0.85 8.97
C ALA A 10 28.27 1.66 9.93
N PRO A 11 27.73 2.16 11.07
CA PRO A 11 26.39 1.94 11.60
C PRO A 11 25.31 2.92 11.10
N ARG A 12 25.64 3.91 10.24
CA ARG A 12 24.71 4.91 9.74
C ARG A 12 23.77 4.32 8.68
N ALA A 13 22.48 4.44 8.89
CA ALA A 13 21.48 4.03 7.91
C ALA A 13 21.44 4.95 6.68
N SER A 14 21.03 4.43 5.53
CA SER A 14 20.70 5.24 4.36
C SER A 14 19.49 6.13 4.65
N SER A 15 19.44 7.32 4.04
CA SER A 15 18.30 8.22 4.12
C SER A 15 17.76 8.57 2.74
N VAL A 16 16.46 8.82 2.65
CA VAL A 16 15.82 9.27 1.42
C VAL A 16 14.99 10.52 1.71
N LEU A 17 15.32 11.59 0.99
CA LEU A 17 14.55 12.82 1.00
C LEU A 17 13.69 12.88 -0.26
N TYR A 18 12.37 13.00 -0.09
CA TYR A 18 11.42 13.10 -1.19
C TYR A 18 10.93 14.53 -1.35
N ASP A 19 11.00 15.06 -2.57
CA ASP A 19 10.28 16.25 -3.00
C ASP A 19 9.08 15.83 -3.85
N ARG A 20 7.92 15.72 -3.21
CA ARG A 20 6.66 15.30 -3.83
C ARG A 20 5.69 16.46 -4.06
N ALA A 21 5.96 17.62 -3.47
CA ALA A 21 5.12 18.78 -3.61
C ALA A 21 5.07 19.23 -5.09
N ASN A 22 3.91 19.70 -5.53
CA ASN A 22 3.70 20.19 -6.90
C ASN A 22 4.10 19.22 -8.02
N SER A 23 4.21 17.92 -7.72
CA SER A 23 4.39 16.90 -8.76
C SER A 23 3.09 16.73 -9.54
N SER A 24 3.16 16.27 -10.80
CA SER A 24 1.99 16.07 -11.65
C SER A 24 0.92 15.21 -10.96
N ILE A 25 1.33 14.13 -10.28
CA ILE A 25 0.40 13.26 -9.56
C ILE A 25 -0.22 13.95 -8.32
N SER A 26 0.50 14.85 -7.63
CA SER A 26 -0.07 15.59 -6.51
C SER A 26 -1.03 16.70 -6.94
N MET A 27 -0.94 17.13 -8.19
CA MET A 27 -1.78 18.19 -8.79
C MET A 27 -2.90 17.66 -9.67
N VAL A 28 -2.97 16.35 -9.91
CA VAL A 28 -4.02 15.71 -10.72
C VAL A 28 -5.41 16.06 -10.18
N LYS A 29 -6.35 16.33 -11.06
CA LYS A 29 -7.72 16.71 -10.69
C LYS A 29 -8.73 15.64 -11.12
N PRO A 30 -9.85 15.50 -10.40
CA PRO A 30 -10.95 14.67 -10.84
C PRO A 30 -11.38 15.01 -12.26
N ARG A 31 -11.68 13.98 -13.05
CA ARG A 31 -12.09 14.04 -14.47
C ARG A 31 -11.00 14.42 -15.47
N GLU A 32 -9.74 14.58 -15.05
CA GLU A 32 -8.63 14.79 -15.98
C GLU A 32 -8.22 13.49 -16.69
N ILE A 33 -8.55 12.34 -16.11
CA ILE A 33 -8.21 11.02 -16.67
C ILE A 33 -9.50 10.35 -17.19
N ASP A 34 -9.48 9.95 -18.44
CA ASP A 34 -10.54 9.08 -18.99
C ASP A 34 -10.34 7.64 -18.50
N TRP A 35 -10.92 7.34 -17.33
CA TRP A 35 -10.85 6.00 -16.74
C TRP A 35 -11.51 4.92 -17.60
N ASN A 36 -12.44 5.28 -18.51
CA ASN A 36 -13.05 4.30 -19.40
C ASN A 36 -12.04 3.79 -20.43
N ALA A 37 -11.27 4.69 -21.00
CA ALA A 37 -10.19 4.34 -21.92
C ALA A 37 -9.01 3.71 -21.17
N ALA A 38 -8.57 4.30 -20.05
CA ALA A 38 -7.40 3.83 -19.30
C ALA A 38 -7.57 2.41 -18.72
N LEU A 39 -8.80 2.01 -18.41
CA LEU A 39 -9.12 0.71 -17.81
C LEU A 39 -9.75 -0.28 -18.81
N GLU A 40 -9.69 0.00 -20.10
CA GLU A 40 -10.22 -0.92 -21.10
C GLU A 40 -9.44 -2.24 -21.09
N GLY A 41 -10.15 -3.35 -20.93
CA GLY A 41 -9.57 -4.69 -20.87
C GLY A 41 -8.78 -5.02 -19.60
N ALA A 42 -8.66 -4.07 -18.66
CA ALA A 42 -7.95 -4.28 -17.39
C ALA A 42 -8.63 -5.36 -16.54
N LYS A 43 -7.85 -6.35 -16.09
CA LYS A 43 -8.31 -7.40 -15.17
C LYS A 43 -8.06 -7.01 -13.72
N VAL A 44 -6.99 -6.27 -13.47
CA VAL A 44 -6.60 -5.79 -12.14
C VAL A 44 -6.21 -4.32 -12.27
N PHE A 45 -6.71 -3.51 -11.35
CA PHE A 45 -6.27 -2.14 -11.12
C PHE A 45 -5.54 -2.08 -9.78
N HIS A 46 -4.29 -1.68 -9.81
CA HIS A 46 -3.48 -1.54 -8.58
C HIS A 46 -3.26 -0.07 -8.24
N VAL A 47 -3.40 0.25 -6.95
CA VAL A 47 -3.12 1.59 -6.43
C VAL A 47 -2.45 1.51 -5.05
N SER A 48 -1.58 2.47 -4.78
CA SER A 48 -0.90 2.58 -3.49
C SER A 48 -1.50 3.72 -2.65
N GLY A 49 -1.59 3.53 -1.34
CA GLY A 49 -2.00 4.51 -0.35
C GLY A 49 -1.11 5.76 -0.27
N ILE A 50 0.06 5.76 -0.94
CA ILE A 50 0.84 6.99 -1.12
C ILE A 50 0.08 8.00 -1.99
N THR A 51 -0.60 7.55 -3.04
CA THR A 51 -1.28 8.46 -4.00
C THR A 51 -2.31 9.35 -3.32
N PRO A 52 -3.28 8.84 -2.55
CA PRO A 52 -4.25 9.69 -1.86
C PRO A 52 -3.64 10.57 -0.75
N ALA A 53 -2.45 10.22 -0.25
CA ALA A 53 -1.75 11.01 0.76
C ALA A 53 -1.07 12.27 0.20
N LEU A 54 -0.91 12.39 -1.12
CA LEU A 54 -0.19 13.50 -1.75
C LEU A 54 -0.97 14.81 -1.74
N SER A 55 -2.28 14.76 -1.86
CA SER A 55 -3.18 15.91 -1.81
C SER A 55 -4.64 15.46 -1.74
N LYS A 56 -5.52 16.40 -1.34
CA LYS A 56 -6.98 16.15 -1.37
C LYS A 56 -7.44 15.78 -2.79
N SER A 57 -6.94 16.47 -3.81
CA SER A 57 -7.28 16.20 -5.20
C SER A 57 -6.82 14.80 -5.65
N ALA A 58 -5.61 14.39 -5.28
CA ALA A 58 -5.11 13.03 -5.56
C ALA A 58 -5.95 11.96 -4.83
N ALA A 59 -6.43 12.23 -3.61
CA ALA A 59 -7.36 11.35 -2.91
C ALA A 59 -8.69 11.19 -3.67
N ASP A 60 -9.28 12.30 -4.12
CA ASP A 60 -10.52 12.31 -4.87
C ASP A 60 -10.37 11.51 -6.20
N VAL A 61 -9.23 11.72 -6.92
CA VAL A 61 -8.91 10.98 -8.16
C VAL A 61 -8.67 9.51 -7.90
N THR A 62 -7.99 9.16 -6.80
CA THR A 62 -7.79 7.76 -6.41
C THR A 62 -9.13 7.05 -6.21
N PHE A 63 -10.05 7.71 -5.51
CA PHE A 63 -11.38 7.13 -5.27
C PHE A 63 -12.20 7.02 -6.57
N GLU A 64 -12.12 8.02 -7.45
CA GLU A 64 -12.71 7.98 -8.80
C GLU A 64 -12.20 6.78 -9.60
N ALA A 65 -10.87 6.56 -9.61
CA ALA A 65 -10.23 5.45 -10.31
C ALA A 65 -10.66 4.07 -9.78
N ILE A 66 -10.68 3.89 -8.46
CA ILE A 66 -11.12 2.67 -7.80
C ILE A 66 -12.56 2.34 -8.19
N ARG A 67 -13.46 3.31 -8.13
CA ARG A 67 -14.86 3.13 -8.55
C ARG A 67 -14.99 2.82 -10.03
N ALA A 68 -14.19 3.45 -10.88
CA ALA A 68 -14.18 3.19 -12.31
C ALA A 68 -13.72 1.75 -12.59
N ALA A 69 -12.67 1.27 -11.93
CA ALA A 69 -12.20 -0.09 -12.03
C ALA A 69 -13.27 -1.11 -11.66
N LYS A 70 -13.99 -0.88 -10.55
CA LYS A 70 -15.10 -1.75 -10.14
C LYS A 70 -16.24 -1.76 -11.17
N ARG A 71 -16.62 -0.60 -11.73
CA ARG A 71 -17.65 -0.55 -12.79
C ARG A 71 -17.24 -1.32 -14.05
N LYS A 72 -15.94 -1.38 -14.37
CA LYS A 72 -15.38 -2.15 -15.50
C LYS A 72 -15.20 -3.64 -15.19
N GLY A 73 -15.50 -4.09 -13.96
CA GLY A 73 -15.34 -5.48 -13.55
C GLY A 73 -13.90 -5.89 -13.25
N ALA A 74 -12.98 -4.93 -13.14
CA ALA A 74 -11.61 -5.20 -12.71
C ALA A 74 -11.55 -5.46 -11.20
N MET A 75 -10.65 -6.35 -10.78
CA MET A 75 -10.29 -6.47 -9.37
C MET A 75 -9.46 -5.27 -8.95
N VAL A 76 -9.73 -4.73 -7.76
CA VAL A 76 -8.95 -3.65 -7.18
C VAL A 76 -7.96 -4.20 -6.18
N SER A 77 -6.67 -3.98 -6.44
CA SER A 77 -5.56 -4.25 -5.53
C SER A 77 -5.08 -2.96 -4.90
N TYR A 78 -4.98 -2.93 -3.59
CA TYR A 78 -4.59 -1.76 -2.82
C TYR A 78 -3.42 -2.09 -1.89
N ASP A 79 -2.32 -1.34 -1.99
CA ASP A 79 -1.24 -1.38 -1.02
C ASP A 79 -1.43 -0.23 -0.01
N LEU A 80 -1.64 -0.56 1.26
CA LEU A 80 -1.94 0.42 2.32
C LEU A 80 -0.85 1.47 2.48
N ASN A 81 0.41 1.05 2.44
CA ASN A 81 1.62 1.85 2.25
C ASN A 81 1.61 3.19 3.01
N TYR A 82 1.35 3.14 4.31
CA TYR A 82 1.28 4.33 5.16
C TYR A 82 2.60 5.10 5.20
N ARG A 83 2.52 6.41 5.18
CA ARG A 83 3.68 7.30 5.22
C ARG A 83 3.45 8.45 6.21
N ALA A 84 3.99 8.32 7.43
CA ALA A 84 3.87 9.32 8.49
C ALA A 84 4.35 10.73 8.13
N LYS A 85 5.20 10.87 7.10
CA LYS A 85 5.65 12.17 6.59
C LYS A 85 4.62 12.88 5.71
N LEU A 86 3.54 12.21 5.29
CA LEU A 86 2.52 12.77 4.40
C LEU A 86 1.23 13.11 5.12
N TRP A 87 0.86 12.34 6.13
CA TRP A 87 -0.39 12.51 6.87
C TRP A 87 -0.35 11.80 8.23
N THR A 88 -1.27 12.15 9.11
CA THR A 88 -1.46 11.48 10.39
C THR A 88 -2.18 10.13 10.22
N GLU A 89 -2.17 9.30 11.25
CA GLU A 89 -2.89 8.02 11.24
C GLU A 89 -4.40 8.23 11.08
N GLU A 90 -4.96 9.27 11.72
CA GLU A 90 -6.37 9.62 11.64
C GLU A 90 -6.76 10.09 10.24
N GLU A 91 -5.94 10.93 9.60
CA GLU A 91 -6.16 11.36 8.22
C GLU A 91 -6.09 10.19 7.25
N ALA A 92 -5.10 9.30 7.43
CA ALA A 92 -4.95 8.09 6.64
C ALA A 92 -6.18 7.18 6.78
N GLN A 93 -6.63 6.92 8.01
CA GLN A 93 -7.83 6.14 8.27
C GLN A 93 -9.06 6.74 7.61
N LYS A 94 -9.32 8.02 7.88
CA LYS A 94 -10.50 8.73 7.35
C LYS A 94 -10.56 8.72 5.83
N CYS A 95 -9.40 8.80 5.17
CA CYS A 95 -9.31 8.79 3.71
C CYS A 95 -9.39 7.38 3.12
N GLN A 96 -8.64 6.43 3.67
CA GLN A 96 -8.49 5.11 3.06
C GLN A 96 -9.63 4.14 3.43
N GLU A 97 -10.16 4.20 4.64
CA GLU A 97 -11.18 3.24 5.10
C GLU A 97 -12.43 3.20 4.19
N PRO A 98 -12.99 4.33 3.70
CA PRO A 98 -14.10 4.29 2.75
C PRO A 98 -13.75 3.66 1.39
N MET A 99 -12.48 3.66 1.00
CA MET A 99 -12.03 3.03 -0.25
C MET A 99 -12.03 1.51 -0.14
N MET A 100 -11.89 0.96 1.08
CA MET A 100 -11.78 -0.48 1.32
C MET A 100 -13.04 -1.25 0.91
N GLU A 101 -14.20 -0.60 0.86
CA GLU A 101 -15.45 -1.19 0.32
C GLU A 101 -15.29 -1.70 -1.13
N PHE A 102 -14.39 -1.08 -1.89
CA PHE A 102 -14.17 -1.37 -3.31
C PHE A 102 -12.93 -2.23 -3.56
N VAL A 103 -12.15 -2.54 -2.52
CA VAL A 103 -10.90 -3.28 -2.64
C VAL A 103 -11.16 -4.79 -2.57
N ASP A 104 -10.59 -5.54 -3.52
CA ASP A 104 -10.64 -6.99 -3.52
C ASP A 104 -9.39 -7.61 -2.89
N ILE A 105 -8.22 -6.98 -3.11
CA ILE A 105 -6.91 -7.47 -2.66
C ILE A 105 -6.24 -6.36 -1.85
N LEU A 106 -6.01 -6.61 -0.57
CA LEU A 106 -5.22 -5.72 0.29
C LEU A 106 -3.79 -6.24 0.40
N ILE A 107 -2.82 -5.35 0.21
CA ILE A 107 -1.41 -5.58 0.54
C ILE A 107 -1.06 -4.63 1.67
N SER A 108 -0.43 -5.13 2.72
CA SER A 108 -0.05 -4.32 3.87
C SER A 108 1.11 -4.92 4.65
N THR A 109 1.58 -4.18 5.64
CA THR A 109 2.36 -4.69 6.76
C THR A 109 1.47 -4.75 8.01
N GLU A 110 1.89 -5.49 9.04
CA GLU A 110 1.19 -5.46 10.33
C GLU A 110 1.20 -4.06 10.94
N GLU A 111 2.34 -3.38 10.83
CA GLU A 111 2.52 -2.02 11.36
C GLU A 111 1.55 -1.03 10.69
N ASP A 112 1.46 -1.02 9.36
CA ASP A 112 0.54 -0.14 8.63
C ASP A 112 -0.93 -0.47 8.96
N THR A 113 -1.25 -1.75 9.08
CA THR A 113 -2.58 -2.21 9.49
C THR A 113 -2.97 -1.70 10.88
N ASN A 114 -2.05 -1.77 11.83
CA ASN A 114 -2.27 -1.23 13.18
C ASN A 114 -2.42 0.29 13.13
N ARG A 115 -1.53 0.99 12.43
CA ARG A 115 -1.54 2.46 12.36
C ARG A 115 -2.82 3.00 11.73
N VAL A 116 -3.26 2.42 10.61
CA VAL A 116 -4.40 2.96 9.84
C VAL A 116 -5.74 2.41 10.32
N PHE A 117 -5.85 1.10 10.53
CA PHE A 117 -7.14 0.47 10.87
C PHE A 117 -7.28 0.08 12.34
N LYS A 118 -6.22 0.27 13.15
CA LYS A 118 -6.17 -0.13 14.56
C LYS A 118 -6.48 -1.63 14.76
N ILE A 119 -6.06 -2.46 13.79
CA ILE A 119 -6.22 -3.90 13.83
C ILE A 119 -4.90 -4.54 14.22
N THR A 120 -4.91 -5.29 15.33
CA THR A 120 -3.79 -6.08 15.83
C THR A 120 -4.23 -7.47 16.20
N ALA A 121 -3.32 -8.42 16.22
CA ALA A 121 -3.52 -9.77 16.72
C ALA A 121 -2.18 -10.40 17.13
N PRO A 122 -2.18 -11.52 17.89
CA PRO A 122 -0.95 -12.21 18.27
C PRO A 122 -0.12 -12.75 17.10
N THR A 123 -0.76 -13.01 15.95
CA THR A 123 -0.10 -13.56 14.77
C THR A 123 -0.50 -12.80 13.50
N TYR A 124 0.39 -12.77 12.51
CA TYR A 124 0.12 -12.15 11.19
C TYR A 124 -1.06 -12.81 10.46
N GLN A 125 -1.24 -14.13 10.67
CA GLN A 125 -2.36 -14.88 10.13
C GLN A 125 -3.71 -14.37 10.68
N GLU A 126 -3.76 -14.10 11.97
CA GLU A 126 -4.95 -13.54 12.62
C GLU A 126 -5.20 -12.09 12.21
N VAL A 127 -4.14 -11.28 11.99
CA VAL A 127 -4.27 -9.93 11.44
C VAL A 127 -4.92 -10.01 10.06
N ALA A 128 -4.39 -10.86 9.17
CA ALA A 128 -4.93 -11.03 7.82
C ALA A 128 -6.39 -11.50 7.83
N ARG A 129 -6.75 -12.44 8.71
CA ARG A 129 -8.13 -12.91 8.88
C ARG A 129 -9.06 -11.78 9.34
N LYS A 130 -8.68 -11.03 10.38
CA LYS A 130 -9.47 -9.90 10.89
C LYS A 130 -9.72 -8.83 9.83
N LEU A 131 -8.72 -8.52 9.00
CA LEU A 131 -8.85 -7.60 7.88
C LEU A 131 -9.85 -8.11 6.85
N ALA A 132 -9.72 -9.38 6.44
CA ALA A 132 -10.65 -10.00 5.48
C ALA A 132 -12.08 -10.07 6.02
N GLU A 133 -12.25 -10.36 7.31
CA GLU A 133 -13.57 -10.40 7.96
C GLU A 133 -14.22 -9.01 8.05
N ARG A 134 -13.43 -7.97 8.41
CA ARG A 134 -13.94 -6.60 8.55
C ARG A 134 -14.34 -5.99 7.22
N PHE A 135 -13.47 -6.07 6.22
CA PHE A 135 -13.62 -5.36 4.95
C PHE A 135 -14.09 -6.24 3.79
N LYS A 136 -14.23 -7.56 4.00
CA LYS A 136 -14.67 -8.54 2.99
C LYS A 136 -13.69 -8.68 1.82
N PHE A 137 -12.39 -8.47 2.06
CA PHE A 137 -11.38 -8.70 1.04
C PHE A 137 -11.37 -10.16 0.57
N LYS A 138 -11.16 -10.37 -0.72
CA LYS A 138 -10.91 -11.71 -1.29
C LYS A 138 -9.53 -12.23 -0.91
N VAL A 139 -8.54 -11.32 -0.91
CA VAL A 139 -7.16 -11.64 -0.54
C VAL A 139 -6.61 -10.56 0.37
N VAL A 140 -5.92 -10.97 1.42
CA VAL A 140 -5.08 -10.09 2.26
C VAL A 140 -3.67 -10.63 2.24
N ALA A 141 -2.73 -9.86 1.74
CA ALA A 141 -1.31 -10.17 1.76
C ALA A 141 -0.60 -9.31 2.82
N ILE A 142 0.10 -9.95 3.75
CA ILE A 142 0.95 -9.29 4.75
C ILE A 142 2.40 -9.56 4.39
N THR A 143 3.13 -8.50 4.07
CA THR A 143 4.57 -8.56 3.82
C THR A 143 5.33 -8.45 5.12
N LEU A 144 6.33 -9.30 5.29
CA LEU A 144 7.16 -9.43 6.48
C LEU A 144 8.60 -9.16 6.13
N ARG A 145 9.20 -8.21 6.82
CA ARG A 145 10.59 -7.84 6.63
C ARG A 145 11.29 -7.71 7.97
N GLU A 146 12.45 -8.36 8.08
CA GLU A 146 13.40 -8.11 9.16
C GLU A 146 14.67 -7.48 8.57
N THR A 147 15.32 -6.63 9.35
CA THR A 147 16.55 -5.95 8.93
C THR A 147 17.67 -6.27 9.93
N PRO A 148 18.29 -7.45 9.84
CA PRO A 148 19.36 -7.85 10.75
C PRO A 148 20.55 -6.92 10.69
N SER A 149 20.80 -6.28 9.56
CA SER A 149 21.86 -5.27 9.38
C SER A 149 21.49 -4.29 8.27
N VAL A 150 22.31 -3.22 8.11
CA VAL A 150 22.14 -2.22 7.03
C VAL A 150 22.18 -2.87 5.64
N TRP A 151 22.92 -3.97 5.49
CA TRP A 151 23.14 -4.63 4.20
C TRP A 151 22.37 -5.94 4.02
N LYS A 152 21.69 -6.42 5.07
CA LYS A 152 20.96 -7.69 5.02
C LYS A 152 19.52 -7.51 5.47
N ASN A 153 18.59 -7.97 4.65
CA ASN A 153 17.19 -8.09 4.97
C ASN A 153 16.75 -9.55 4.80
N THR A 154 15.74 -9.94 5.57
CA THR A 154 14.96 -11.12 5.25
C THR A 154 13.56 -10.66 4.78
N TRP A 155 13.03 -11.33 3.77
CA TRP A 155 11.71 -11.04 3.22
C TRP A 155 10.90 -12.32 3.12
N THR A 156 9.66 -12.22 3.53
CA THR A 156 8.64 -13.23 3.28
C THR A 156 7.26 -12.57 3.22
N ALA A 157 6.24 -13.32 2.90
CA ALA A 157 4.86 -12.87 2.94
C ALA A 157 3.94 -14.01 3.30
N ILE A 158 2.78 -13.65 3.85
CA ILE A 158 1.63 -14.54 3.96
C ILE A 158 0.48 -13.95 3.17
N ALA A 159 -0.41 -14.80 2.68
CA ALA A 159 -1.67 -14.40 2.11
C ALA A 159 -2.82 -15.18 2.74
N TYR A 160 -3.90 -14.49 3.05
CA TYR A 160 -5.17 -15.09 3.44
C TYR A 160 -6.15 -14.98 2.28
N ALA A 161 -6.68 -16.10 1.83
CA ALA A 161 -7.70 -16.17 0.79
C ALA A 161 -8.57 -17.40 0.99
N ASP A 162 -9.86 -17.30 0.75
CA ASP A 162 -10.83 -18.41 0.81
C ASP A 162 -10.75 -19.23 2.12
N GLY A 163 -10.55 -18.53 3.25
CA GLY A 163 -10.46 -19.16 4.57
C GLY A 163 -9.12 -19.86 4.86
N LYS A 164 -8.14 -19.77 3.96
CA LYS A 164 -6.85 -20.44 4.06
C LYS A 164 -5.70 -19.46 4.15
N ILE A 165 -4.63 -19.87 4.81
CA ILE A 165 -3.34 -19.16 4.82
C ILE A 165 -2.39 -19.83 3.82
N TYR A 166 -1.78 -19.00 3.03
CA TYR A 166 -0.68 -19.34 2.14
C TYR A 166 0.56 -18.61 2.63
N SER A 167 1.70 -19.28 2.60
CA SER A 167 2.99 -18.68 2.99
C SER A 167 4.06 -19.09 2.00
N ASP A 168 5.03 -18.22 1.80
CA ASP A 168 6.22 -18.52 1.02
C ASP A 168 7.43 -18.74 1.96
N LYS A 169 8.53 -19.20 1.40
CA LYS A 169 9.81 -19.28 2.09
C LYS A 169 10.33 -17.89 2.42
N THR A 170 11.19 -17.83 3.41
CA THR A 170 11.95 -16.61 3.72
C THR A 170 13.13 -16.47 2.76
N TYR A 171 13.29 -15.29 2.20
CA TYR A 171 14.39 -14.93 1.31
C TYR A 171 15.38 -14.06 2.07
N GLU A 172 16.64 -14.46 2.08
CA GLU A 172 17.73 -13.60 2.53
C GLU A 172 18.17 -12.72 1.36
N VAL A 173 18.19 -11.42 1.59
CA VAL A 173 18.50 -10.42 0.56
C VAL A 173 19.70 -9.60 1.03
N GLU A 174 20.76 -9.61 0.25
CA GLU A 174 21.87 -8.69 0.41
C GLU A 174 21.60 -7.42 -0.40
N ILE A 175 21.65 -6.28 0.28
CA ILE A 175 21.34 -4.99 -0.34
C ILE A 175 22.61 -4.48 -1.00
N VAL A 176 22.62 -4.45 -2.32
CA VAL A 176 23.74 -3.91 -3.13
C VAL A 176 23.50 -2.45 -3.49
N ASP A 177 22.25 -2.00 -3.55
CA ASP A 177 21.87 -0.62 -3.83
C ASP A 177 20.51 -0.30 -3.18
N ARG A 178 20.23 0.97 -2.98
CA ARG A 178 18.95 1.48 -2.45
C ARG A 178 18.45 2.62 -3.33
N ILE A 179 17.33 2.39 -3.94
CA ILE A 179 16.62 3.37 -4.75
C ILE A 179 15.41 3.89 -3.99
#